data_6bcd60e9292283094a84447ee38cdc4d
#
_entry.id   6bcd60e9292283094a84447ee38cdc4d
#
_cell.length_a   1.000
_cell.length_b   1.000
_cell.length_c   1.000
_cell.angle_alpha   90.00
_cell.angle_beta   90.00
_cell.angle_gamma   90.00
#
_symmetry.space_group_name_H-M   'P 1'
#
loop_
_entity.id
_entity.type
_entity.pdbx_description
1 polymer ?
#
loop_
_entity_poly.entity_id
_entity_poly.type
_entity_poly.pdbx_seq_one_letter_code
_entity_poly.pdbx_strand_id
1 'polypeptide(L)'
;MPSDAVSRTRPPQRGVLNLSYPNALYVIGSAAQARVAGILRPDTETPEAKDMFAFHRAARMLQRFGAERVARRSEADPAIFSLVLVEPMLWTRFSVREADVETSVHIPGPDPSGPVIVTSIAALKGLVDHSLTARRAVDLGLIRIYGAPDASRRLLEMITEEAEAAAQD
;
A
#
# COMPACT_ATOMS: atom_id res chain seq x y z
N MET A 1 -30.44 28.18 32.10
CA MET A 1 -29.74 28.50 30.84
C MET A 1 -28.87 27.30 30.50
N PRO A 2 -29.27 26.39 29.62
CA PRO A 2 -28.39 25.32 29.16
C PRO A 2 -27.54 25.82 27.99
N SER A 3 -26.25 25.63 28.08
CA SER A 3 -25.27 25.92 27.04
C SER A 3 -25.31 24.82 26.00
N ASP A 4 -25.74 25.16 24.80
CA ASP A 4 -25.67 24.30 23.61
C ASP A 4 -24.20 24.12 23.18
N ALA A 5 -23.66 22.95 23.50
CA ALA A 5 -22.41 22.48 22.89
C ALA A 5 -22.69 21.99 21.47
N VAL A 6 -22.56 22.89 20.49
CA VAL A 6 -22.59 22.56 19.09
C VAL A 6 -21.38 21.71 18.75
N SER A 7 -21.57 20.39 18.66
CA SER A 7 -20.59 19.46 18.08
C SER A 7 -20.33 19.84 16.62
N ARG A 8 -19.24 20.56 16.39
CA ARG A 8 -18.74 20.81 15.02
C ARG A 8 -18.16 19.53 14.46
N THR A 9 -18.97 18.79 13.73
CA THR A 9 -18.55 17.69 12.87
C THR A 9 -17.56 18.23 11.84
N ARG A 10 -16.31 17.86 11.98
CA ARG A 10 -15.26 18.24 11.02
C ARG A 10 -15.56 17.55 9.68
N PRO A 11 -15.66 18.27 8.55
CA PRO A 11 -15.89 17.64 7.25
C PRO A 11 -14.72 16.73 6.88
N PRO A 12 -14.96 15.62 6.15
CA PRO A 12 -13.92 14.71 5.72
C PRO A 12 -12.90 15.47 4.85
N GLN A 13 -11.65 15.45 5.26
CA GLN A 13 -10.56 16.09 4.52
C GLN A 13 -10.27 15.30 3.24
N ARG A 14 -10.93 15.66 2.14
CA ARG A 14 -10.52 15.29 0.79
C ARG A 14 -9.26 16.08 0.44
N GLY A 15 -8.14 15.42 0.19
CA GLY A 15 -6.98 16.07 -0.40
C GLY A 15 -5.66 16.03 0.39
N VAL A 16 -5.51 15.15 1.38
CA VAL A 16 -4.33 15.12 2.27
C VAL A 16 -3.07 14.54 1.60
N LEU A 17 -3.18 13.82 0.48
CA LEU A 17 -2.03 13.17 -0.16
C LEU A 17 -0.93 14.13 -0.62
N ASN A 18 -1.30 15.28 -1.17
CA ASN A 18 -0.31 16.22 -1.72
C ASN A 18 0.54 16.94 -0.67
N LEU A 19 0.03 17.09 0.56
CA LEU A 19 0.73 17.79 1.63
C LEU A 19 1.48 16.84 2.58
N SER A 20 0.91 15.66 2.85
CA SER A 20 1.49 14.68 3.77
C SER A 20 2.44 13.70 3.09
N TYR A 21 2.27 13.46 1.77
CA TYR A 21 3.06 12.50 1.00
C TYR A 21 3.51 13.12 -0.34
N PRO A 22 4.48 14.05 -0.32
CA PRO A 22 4.94 14.77 -1.51
C PRO A 22 5.51 13.83 -2.60
N ASN A 23 5.93 12.63 -2.23
CA ASN A 23 6.49 11.66 -3.16
C ASN A 23 5.44 10.75 -3.84
N ALA A 24 4.14 10.95 -3.62
CA ALA A 24 3.10 10.21 -4.36
C ALA A 24 3.22 10.44 -5.87
N LEU A 25 3.49 11.67 -6.32
CA LEU A 25 3.78 12.00 -7.71
C LEU A 25 5.05 11.31 -8.23
N TYR A 26 6.04 11.14 -7.37
CA TYR A 26 7.27 10.41 -7.72
C TYR A 26 6.99 8.93 -7.99
N VAL A 27 6.15 8.29 -7.18
CA VAL A 27 5.71 6.90 -7.41
C VAL A 27 4.98 6.75 -8.74
N ILE A 28 4.10 7.70 -9.09
CA ILE A 28 3.41 7.72 -10.39
C ILE A 28 4.41 7.84 -11.53
N GLY A 29 5.37 8.75 -11.43
CA GLY A 29 6.44 8.93 -12.43
C GLY A 29 7.30 7.67 -12.58
N SER A 30 7.72 7.07 -11.47
CA SER A 30 8.49 5.80 -11.47
C SER A 30 7.69 4.65 -12.10
N ALA A 31 6.39 4.56 -11.83
CA ALA A 31 5.52 3.55 -12.43
C ALA A 31 5.37 3.74 -13.95
N ALA A 32 5.26 5.00 -14.42
CA ALA A 32 5.24 5.30 -15.85
C ALA A 32 6.56 4.89 -16.54
N GLN A 33 7.70 5.23 -15.96
CA GLN A 33 9.01 4.83 -16.48
C GLN A 33 9.18 3.30 -16.50
N ALA A 34 8.77 2.61 -15.45
CA ALA A 34 8.85 1.16 -15.36
C ALA A 34 7.95 0.46 -16.39
N ARG A 35 6.79 1.05 -16.76
CA ARG A 35 5.97 0.56 -17.88
C ARG A 35 6.67 0.72 -19.23
N VAL A 36 7.25 1.89 -19.48
CA VAL A 36 8.01 2.15 -20.72
C VAL A 36 9.21 1.20 -20.83
N ALA A 37 9.87 0.90 -19.73
CA ALA A 37 11.00 -0.04 -19.67
C ALA A 37 10.57 -1.53 -19.72
N GLY A 38 9.27 -1.83 -19.81
CA GLY A 38 8.75 -3.21 -19.84
C GLY A 38 8.88 -3.99 -18.51
N ILE A 39 9.21 -3.30 -17.41
CA ILE A 39 9.32 -3.90 -16.07
C ILE A 39 7.93 -4.17 -15.48
N LEU A 40 7.02 -3.21 -15.64
CA LEU A 40 5.61 -3.38 -15.29
C LEU A 40 4.82 -3.75 -16.54
N ARG A 41 4.01 -4.80 -16.43
CA ARG A 41 3.14 -5.22 -17.55
C ARG A 41 2.14 -4.13 -17.88
N PRO A 42 1.90 -3.86 -19.16
CA PRO A 42 0.82 -2.95 -19.56
C PRO A 42 -0.52 -3.53 -19.11
N ASP A 43 -1.42 -2.64 -18.76
CA ASP A 43 -2.78 -3.00 -18.41
C ASP A 43 -3.56 -3.25 -19.72
N THR A 44 -3.86 -4.50 -20.01
CA THR A 44 -4.50 -4.93 -21.26
C THR A 44 -6.03 -4.89 -21.19
N GLU A 45 -6.60 -4.44 -20.07
CA GLU A 45 -8.05 -4.39 -19.90
C GLU A 45 -8.67 -3.19 -20.61
N THR A 46 -9.87 -3.39 -21.17
CA THR A 46 -10.65 -2.28 -21.74
C THR A 46 -11.06 -1.28 -20.66
N PRO A 47 -11.18 0.03 -20.97
CA PRO A 47 -11.57 1.05 -20.00
C PRO A 47 -12.87 0.72 -19.26
N GLU A 48 -13.87 0.17 -19.95
CA GLU A 48 -15.17 -0.19 -19.38
C GLU A 48 -15.10 -1.36 -18.39
N ALA A 49 -14.27 -2.38 -18.66
CA ALA A 49 -14.03 -3.47 -17.73
C ALA A 49 -13.18 -3.01 -16.52
N LYS A 50 -12.36 -1.98 -16.70
CA LYS A 50 -11.59 -1.37 -15.61
C LYS A 50 -12.47 -0.79 -14.53
N ASP A 51 -13.48 -0.03 -14.88
CA ASP A 51 -14.25 0.75 -13.91
C ASP A 51 -15.18 -0.12 -13.06
N MET A 52 -15.85 -1.12 -13.67
CA MET A 52 -16.85 -1.93 -12.96
C MET A 52 -16.26 -2.87 -11.91
N PHE A 53 -15.07 -3.44 -12.14
CA PHE A 53 -14.45 -4.42 -11.24
C PHE A 53 -13.12 -3.97 -10.62
N ALA A 54 -12.66 -2.76 -10.94
CA ALA A 54 -11.36 -2.24 -10.50
C ALA A 54 -11.21 -2.27 -8.97
N PHE A 55 -12.25 -1.82 -8.25
CA PHE A 55 -12.26 -1.83 -6.78
C PHE A 55 -12.14 -3.27 -6.23
N HIS A 56 -12.95 -4.20 -6.72
CA HIS A 56 -12.93 -5.58 -6.22
C HIS A 56 -11.61 -6.29 -6.53
N ARG A 57 -10.98 -5.98 -7.67
CA ARG A 57 -9.65 -6.51 -7.99
C ARG A 57 -8.59 -5.92 -7.07
N ALA A 58 -8.60 -4.61 -6.87
CA ALA A 58 -7.69 -3.95 -5.96
C ALA A 58 -7.85 -4.48 -4.53
N ALA A 59 -9.08 -4.64 -4.04
CA ALA A 59 -9.36 -5.21 -2.73
C ALA A 59 -8.81 -6.63 -2.57
N ARG A 60 -9.01 -7.51 -3.56
CA ARG A 60 -8.45 -8.87 -3.55
C ARG A 60 -6.93 -8.88 -3.58
N MET A 61 -6.30 -8.03 -4.38
CA MET A 61 -4.84 -7.91 -4.40
C MET A 61 -4.29 -7.44 -3.05
N LEU A 62 -4.95 -6.47 -2.41
CA LEU A 62 -4.59 -5.98 -1.09
C LEU A 62 -4.73 -7.06 -0.01
N GLN A 63 -5.83 -7.81 -0.02
CA GLN A 63 -6.03 -8.95 0.90
C GLN A 63 -4.95 -10.02 0.72
N ARG A 64 -4.65 -10.40 -0.53
CA ARG A 64 -3.59 -11.36 -0.83
C ARG A 64 -2.22 -10.85 -0.40
N PHE A 65 -1.89 -9.60 -0.71
CA PHE A 65 -0.65 -8.97 -0.26
C PHE A 65 -0.52 -9.02 1.28
N GLY A 66 -1.58 -8.68 2.01
CA GLY A 66 -1.59 -8.75 3.47
C GLY A 66 -1.36 -10.17 4.00
N ALA A 67 -2.10 -11.16 3.49
CA ALA A 67 -1.99 -12.55 3.92
C ALA A 67 -0.59 -13.13 3.67
N GLU A 68 0.02 -12.84 2.53
CA GLU A 68 1.38 -13.28 2.20
C GLU A 68 2.46 -12.69 3.14
N ARG A 69 2.22 -11.45 3.64
CA ARG A 69 3.17 -10.79 4.58
C ARG A 69 3.07 -11.35 5.99
N VAL A 70 1.86 -11.70 6.44
CA VAL A 70 1.67 -12.27 7.78
C VAL A 70 2.34 -13.62 7.93
N ALA A 71 2.34 -14.44 6.90
CA ALA A 71 3.01 -15.74 6.93
C ALA A 71 4.52 -15.67 7.24
N ARG A 72 5.11 -14.48 7.11
CA ARG A 72 6.56 -14.22 7.27
C ARG A 72 6.89 -13.25 8.40
N ARG A 73 5.90 -12.85 9.19
CA ARG A 73 6.04 -11.84 10.22
C ARG A 73 6.92 -12.30 11.38
N SER A 74 7.75 -11.39 11.88
CA SER A 74 8.41 -11.45 13.18
C SER A 74 7.66 -10.65 14.24
N GLU A 75 7.89 -10.92 15.53
CA GLU A 75 7.29 -10.14 16.63
C GLU A 75 7.74 -8.67 16.64
N ALA A 76 8.87 -8.36 16.01
CA ALA A 76 9.42 -7.02 15.92
C ALA A 76 8.74 -6.17 14.84
N ASP A 77 7.94 -6.77 13.94
CA ASP A 77 7.30 -6.07 12.83
C ASP A 77 6.11 -5.22 13.29
N PRO A 78 5.76 -4.17 12.54
CA PRO A 78 4.63 -3.32 12.88
C PRO A 78 3.33 -4.13 12.94
N ALA A 79 2.63 -4.06 14.07
CA ALA A 79 1.33 -4.70 14.22
C ALA A 79 0.24 -4.01 13.37
N ILE A 80 0.44 -2.74 13.02
CA ILE A 80 -0.46 -1.94 12.17
C ILE A 80 0.38 -1.20 11.14
N PHE A 81 -0.03 -1.27 9.89
CA PHE A 81 0.49 -0.40 8.82
C PHE A 81 -0.61 -0.08 7.81
N SER A 82 -0.41 0.99 7.05
CA SER A 82 -1.35 1.41 6.01
C SER A 82 -0.69 1.33 4.64
N LEU A 83 -1.51 1.15 3.60
CA LEU A 83 -1.09 1.22 2.21
C LEU A 83 -2.04 2.11 1.43
N VAL A 84 -1.50 2.99 0.58
CA VAL A 84 -2.29 3.74 -0.38
C VAL A 84 -1.91 3.39 -1.80
N LEU A 85 -2.93 3.06 -2.60
CA LEU A 85 -2.81 2.99 -4.06
C LEU A 85 -3.05 4.38 -4.63
N VAL A 86 -2.03 4.94 -5.29
CA VAL A 86 -2.04 6.36 -5.67
C VAL A 86 -3.05 6.69 -6.76
N GLU A 87 -3.30 5.80 -7.73
CA GLU A 87 -4.21 6.08 -8.84
C GLU A 87 -5.68 6.17 -8.39
N PRO A 88 -6.24 5.17 -7.63
CA PRO A 88 -7.62 5.25 -7.14
C PRO A 88 -7.74 5.98 -5.81
N MET A 89 -6.63 6.46 -5.23
CA MET A 89 -6.61 7.04 -3.88
C MET A 89 -7.21 6.09 -2.83
N LEU A 90 -6.93 4.81 -2.96
CA LEU A 90 -7.50 3.77 -2.11
C LEU A 90 -6.61 3.50 -0.92
N TRP A 91 -7.07 3.90 0.25
CA TRP A 91 -6.44 3.63 1.53
C TRP A 91 -6.86 2.28 2.10
N THR A 92 -5.89 1.54 2.60
CA THR A 92 -6.08 0.24 3.22
C THR A 92 -5.26 0.16 4.49
N ARG A 93 -5.84 -0.36 5.56
CA ARG A 93 -5.15 -0.66 6.81
C ARG A 93 -5.00 -2.17 6.97
N PHE A 94 -3.81 -2.59 7.38
CA PHE A 94 -3.49 -3.94 7.78
C PHE A 94 -3.26 -3.96 9.29
N SER A 95 -4.05 -4.77 10.00
CA SER A 95 -3.91 -5.00 11.43
C SER A 95 -3.51 -6.46 11.62
N VAL A 96 -2.30 -6.68 12.07
CA VAL A 96 -1.71 -8.01 12.19
C VAL A 96 -1.92 -8.52 13.61
N ARG A 97 -2.55 -9.68 13.75
CA ARG A 97 -2.84 -10.34 15.03
C ARG A 97 -2.34 -11.77 14.96
N GLU A 98 -1.41 -12.15 15.85
CA GLU A 98 -0.85 -13.50 15.96
C GLU A 98 -0.55 -14.16 14.60
N ALA A 99 -1.49 -14.94 14.06
CA ALA A 99 -1.35 -15.66 12.78
C ALA A 99 -2.28 -15.16 11.67
N ASP A 100 -2.98 -14.03 11.87
CA ASP A 100 -3.97 -13.51 10.92
C ASP A 100 -3.76 -12.02 10.63
N VAL A 101 -4.22 -11.57 9.45
CA VAL A 101 -4.23 -10.17 9.07
C VAL A 101 -5.63 -9.69 8.74
N GLU A 102 -6.12 -8.77 9.53
CA GLU A 102 -7.32 -8.04 9.21
C GLU A 102 -6.99 -6.93 8.20
N THR A 103 -7.58 -7.03 7.01
CA THR A 103 -7.39 -6.06 5.93
C THR A 103 -8.64 -5.20 5.78
N SER A 104 -8.57 -3.95 6.21
CA SER A 104 -9.65 -2.97 6.09
C SER A 104 -9.42 -2.10 4.87
N VAL A 105 -10.12 -2.37 3.78
CA VAL A 105 -10.04 -1.62 2.51
C VAL A 105 -11.00 -0.43 2.52
N HIS A 106 -10.63 0.65 1.82
CA HIS A 106 -11.45 1.86 1.68
C HIS A 106 -11.65 2.62 3.01
N ILE A 107 -10.58 2.78 3.76
CA ILE A 107 -10.57 3.65 4.94
C ILE A 107 -10.35 5.13 4.53
N PRO A 108 -10.75 6.11 5.36
CA PRO A 108 -10.65 7.53 5.01
C PRO A 108 -9.21 8.08 4.98
N GLY A 109 -8.25 7.36 5.53
CA GLY A 109 -6.84 7.78 5.58
C GLY A 109 -5.98 6.79 6.35
N PRO A 110 -4.68 7.07 6.51
CA PRO A 110 -3.75 6.19 7.20
C PRO A 110 -4.03 6.11 8.70
N ASP A 111 -3.64 5.00 9.30
CA ASP A 111 -3.58 4.90 10.74
C ASP A 111 -2.39 5.73 11.26
N PRO A 112 -2.61 6.65 12.23
CA PRO A 112 -1.55 7.52 12.74
C PRO A 112 -0.48 6.78 13.55
N SER A 113 -0.77 5.55 13.99
CA SER A 113 0.14 4.77 14.83
C SER A 113 1.12 3.90 14.03
N GLY A 114 0.91 3.73 12.72
CA GLY A 114 1.70 2.84 11.89
C GLY A 114 2.37 3.51 10.70
N PRO A 115 3.38 2.85 10.11
CA PRO A 115 4.00 3.30 8.88
C PRO A 115 3.06 3.15 7.68
N VAL A 116 3.35 3.89 6.60
CA VAL A 116 2.52 3.95 5.39
C VAL A 116 3.33 3.55 4.17
N ILE A 117 2.80 2.61 3.41
CA ILE A 117 3.29 2.25 2.07
C ILE A 117 2.54 3.09 1.03
N VAL A 118 3.27 3.77 0.16
CA VAL A 118 2.73 4.46 -1.02
C VAL A 118 3.19 3.70 -2.26
N THR A 119 2.24 3.24 -3.09
CA THR A 119 2.54 2.45 -4.28
C THR A 119 1.45 2.60 -5.36
N SER A 120 1.70 2.07 -6.55
CA SER A 120 0.75 2.04 -7.67
C SER A 120 0.04 0.68 -7.78
N ILE A 121 -1.13 0.64 -8.44
CA ILE A 121 -1.83 -0.62 -8.73
C ILE A 121 -0.94 -1.58 -9.52
N ALA A 122 -0.22 -1.09 -10.51
CA ALA A 122 0.64 -1.91 -11.36
C ALA A 122 1.81 -2.53 -10.57
N ALA A 123 2.40 -1.77 -9.64
CA ALA A 123 3.45 -2.28 -8.76
C ALA A 123 2.90 -3.32 -7.78
N LEU A 124 1.76 -3.03 -7.13
CA LEU A 124 1.09 -4.01 -6.26
C LEU A 124 0.77 -5.30 -7.01
N LYS A 125 0.25 -5.21 -8.24
CA LYS A 125 0.00 -6.39 -9.09
C LYS A 125 1.27 -7.19 -9.32
N GLY A 126 2.37 -6.53 -9.68
CA GLY A 126 3.67 -7.19 -9.88
C GLY A 126 4.18 -7.92 -8.63
N LEU A 127 3.96 -7.35 -7.44
CA LEU A 127 4.32 -7.99 -6.17
C LEU A 127 3.47 -9.24 -5.89
N VAL A 128 2.15 -9.15 -6.11
CA VAL A 128 1.21 -10.25 -5.86
C VAL A 128 1.38 -11.39 -6.88
N ASP A 129 1.72 -11.05 -8.12
CA ASP A 129 1.98 -12.03 -9.19
C ASP A 129 3.43 -12.55 -9.18
N HIS A 130 4.26 -12.11 -8.23
CA HIS A 130 5.70 -12.43 -8.11
C HIS A 130 6.53 -12.09 -9.37
N SER A 131 6.03 -11.24 -10.27
CA SER A 131 6.77 -10.72 -11.42
C SER A 131 7.71 -9.55 -11.07
N LEU A 132 7.56 -9.00 -9.87
CA LEU A 132 8.34 -7.91 -9.30
C LEU A 132 8.64 -8.23 -7.84
N THR A 133 9.91 -8.23 -7.46
CA THR A 133 10.30 -8.37 -6.05
C THR A 133 10.13 -7.05 -5.30
N ALA A 134 9.82 -7.12 -4.00
CA ALA A 134 9.65 -5.91 -3.19
C ALA A 134 10.95 -5.08 -3.14
N ARG A 135 12.11 -5.72 -3.05
CA ARG A 135 13.42 -5.05 -3.10
C ARG A 135 13.55 -4.22 -4.37
N ARG A 136 13.31 -4.83 -5.54
CA ARG A 136 13.39 -4.14 -6.83
C ARG A 136 12.36 -3.02 -6.95
N ALA A 137 11.15 -3.21 -6.41
CA ALA A 137 10.12 -2.16 -6.39
C ALA A 137 10.56 -0.93 -5.57
N VAL A 138 11.23 -1.13 -4.44
CA VAL A 138 11.80 -0.05 -3.63
C VAL A 138 12.95 0.65 -4.37
N ASP A 139 13.89 -0.10 -4.95
CA ASP A 139 15.04 0.43 -5.68
C ASP A 139 14.60 1.28 -6.89
N LEU A 140 13.53 0.86 -7.57
CA LEU A 140 12.92 1.59 -8.69
C LEU A 140 12.03 2.76 -8.26
N GLY A 141 11.80 2.96 -6.95
CA GLY A 141 10.93 4.01 -6.44
C GLY A 141 9.43 3.76 -6.65
N LEU A 142 9.04 2.51 -6.95
CA LEU A 142 7.66 2.07 -7.11
C LEU A 142 6.95 1.89 -5.76
N ILE A 143 7.74 1.76 -4.69
CA ILE A 143 7.30 1.72 -3.30
C ILE A 143 8.04 2.79 -2.53
N ARG A 144 7.31 3.55 -1.72
CA ARG A 144 7.85 4.47 -0.71
C ARG A 144 7.19 4.19 0.62
N ILE A 145 7.98 4.28 1.70
CA ILE A 145 7.52 4.05 3.06
C ILE A 145 7.71 5.30 3.88
N TYR A 146 6.69 5.67 4.64
CA TYR A 146 6.65 6.84 5.52
C TYR A 146 6.24 6.42 6.92
N GLY A 147 6.73 7.14 7.92
CA GLY A 147 6.43 6.92 9.31
C GLY A 147 7.64 7.17 10.21
N ALA A 148 7.55 6.76 11.46
CA ALA A 148 8.70 6.77 12.35
C ALA A 148 9.85 5.94 11.78
N PRO A 149 11.11 6.39 11.87
CA PRO A 149 12.25 5.76 11.18
C PRO A 149 12.37 4.25 11.46
N ASP A 150 12.23 3.84 12.73
CA ASP A 150 12.34 2.43 13.11
C ASP A 150 11.18 1.58 12.58
N ALA A 151 9.95 2.09 12.64
CA ALA A 151 8.79 1.40 12.11
C ALA A 151 8.84 1.27 10.57
N SER A 152 9.30 2.32 9.89
CA SER A 152 9.49 2.33 8.43
C SER A 152 10.57 1.35 7.99
N ARG A 153 11.67 1.27 8.72
CA ARG A 153 12.76 0.32 8.46
C ARG A 153 12.28 -1.12 8.63
N ARG A 154 11.60 -1.45 9.73
CA ARG A 154 11.07 -2.80 9.99
C ARG A 154 10.03 -3.21 8.94
N LEU A 155 9.13 -2.28 8.55
CA LEU A 155 8.18 -2.54 7.48
C LEU A 155 8.90 -2.81 6.14
N LEU A 156 9.96 -2.06 5.84
CA LEU A 156 10.79 -2.30 4.66
C LEU A 156 11.44 -3.68 4.70
N GLU A 157 12.05 -4.06 5.81
CA GLU A 157 12.63 -5.39 6.03
C GLU A 157 11.56 -6.47 5.82
N MET A 158 10.41 -6.37 6.50
CA MET A 158 9.30 -7.32 6.39
C MET A 158 8.82 -7.53 4.94
N ILE A 159 8.74 -6.47 4.13
CA ILE A 159 8.28 -6.61 2.73
C ILE A 159 9.39 -7.05 1.77
N THR A 160 10.67 -6.90 2.12
CA THR A 160 11.81 -7.23 1.23
C THR A 160 12.48 -8.56 1.51
N GLU A 161 12.20 -9.22 2.64
CA GLU A 161 12.78 -10.54 3.01
C GLU A 161 12.39 -11.69 2.06
N GLU A 162 11.59 -11.43 1.05
CA GLU A 162 11.15 -12.44 0.06
C GLU A 162 12.25 -13.03 -0.83
N ALA A 163 13.34 -12.30 -1.01
CA ALA A 163 14.25 -12.59 -2.12
C ALA A 163 15.24 -13.74 -1.84
N GLU A 164 15.49 -14.08 -0.58
CA GLU A 164 16.51 -15.07 -0.25
C GLU A 164 15.98 -16.51 -0.16
N ALA A 165 14.70 -16.69 0.19
CA ALA A 165 14.12 -18.05 0.31
C ALA A 165 13.79 -18.70 -1.03
N ALA A 166 13.49 -17.91 -2.08
CA ALA A 166 13.16 -18.42 -3.42
C ALA A 166 14.38 -18.64 -4.33
N ALA A 167 15.59 -18.20 -3.90
CA ALA A 167 16.83 -18.36 -4.66
C ALA A 167 17.65 -19.58 -4.23
N GLN A 168 17.17 -20.34 -3.25
CA GLN A 168 17.86 -21.53 -2.70
C GLN A 168 17.19 -22.87 -3.08
N ASP A 169 16.17 -22.86 -3.94
CA ASP A 169 15.56 -24.04 -4.52
C ASP A 169 15.82 -24.08 -6.04
#